data_64a130358dbdcdf814e7b5230dcc2f5a
#
_entry.id   64a130358dbdcdf814e7b5230dcc2f5a
#
_cell.length_a   1.000
_cell.length_b   1.000
_cell.length_c   1.000
_cell.angle_alpha   90.00
_cell.angle_beta   90.00
_cell.angle_gamma   90.00
#
_symmetry.space_group_name_H-M   'P 1'
#
loop_
_entity.id
_entity.type
_entity.pdbx_description
1 polymer ?
#
loop_
_entity_poly.entity_id
_entity_poly.type
_entity_poly.pdbx_seq_one_letter_code
_entity_poly.pdbx_strand_id
1 'polypeptide(L)'
;MKKRFLSLVVSFFCVCSSLIGVGCQGTGTGTSATTKTPPEYTQNSEQKFVFWSYAPTDGIYRQNGEEFYSGEDFRTEEQYQMYKDVGFNMLHLSSTVRADNVSSKAEYDANNLAALAAANNVGFDQIIISDWRIAAVLSKTTGGLIGRDKMFPNEAALDAYIAECISYYKDIEGVNAFNVGDEPRMDQLEAFGQVYQSIGRVWPEAYRFYNFFGGIENEEAFGRIVPREGQSRWDAAKELYEEYIYTAIDCMGGDIPYLSFDRYPLIASGVHVEYFPTLEILAKICKQKGMELYAWTQSCEMYSGSTLIYRKVNRTDVQWMNNSLLGFGVSGIGCFTYSTTDWTNGEIFADGGSLLTYDHEKTEIYDYYQEICARNQDFASVILNFDYRGCRTYSVSNSPIDVGHVKGVDNTHVFKAISDVSIDKGCALVTELYDTKTRNSMYMIMNAIDTQVKGSKAYQTTTVTFDNQYSHVLVFKNAINEPYTVELKNHKLEIEQTPGEAVYVIPY
;
A
#
# COMPACT_ATOMS: atom_id res chain seq x y z
N MET A 1 -34.67 -36.35 -4.28
CA MET A 1 -34.83 -36.45 -2.80
C MET A 1 -34.01 -35.39 -2.18
N LYS A 2 -34.65 -34.33 -1.70
CA LYS A 2 -33.97 -33.18 -1.06
C LYS A 2 -33.62 -33.54 0.39
N LYS A 3 -32.35 -33.47 0.77
CA LYS A 3 -31.95 -33.43 2.18
C LYS A 3 -31.46 -32.02 2.53
N ARG A 4 -32.25 -31.31 3.35
CA ARG A 4 -31.88 -30.08 4.00
C ARG A 4 -30.97 -30.41 5.17
N PHE A 5 -29.78 -29.80 5.25
CA PHE A 5 -28.98 -29.76 6.48
C PHE A 5 -29.28 -28.45 7.21
N LEU A 6 -29.72 -28.61 8.42
CA LEU A 6 -29.99 -27.54 9.37
C LEU A 6 -28.68 -27.20 10.08
N SER A 7 -28.17 -25.97 9.90
CA SER A 7 -27.01 -25.48 10.62
C SER A 7 -27.44 -24.93 11.99
N LEU A 8 -26.90 -25.51 13.03
CA LEU A 8 -27.16 -25.13 14.44
C LEU A 8 -26.16 -24.02 14.80
N VAL A 9 -26.63 -22.80 15.04
CA VAL A 9 -25.84 -21.71 15.57
C VAL A 9 -25.76 -21.91 17.09
N VAL A 10 -24.56 -22.17 17.59
CA VAL A 10 -24.27 -22.20 19.03
C VAL A 10 -23.70 -20.86 19.45
N SER A 11 -24.52 -20.05 20.10
CA SER A 11 -24.07 -18.80 20.72
C SER A 11 -23.36 -19.14 22.04
N PHE A 12 -22.08 -18.83 22.12
CA PHE A 12 -21.32 -18.88 23.37
C PHE A 12 -21.51 -17.57 24.16
N PHE A 13 -22.24 -17.63 25.25
CA PHE A 13 -22.22 -16.57 26.25
C PHE A 13 -20.99 -16.74 27.13
N CYS A 14 -20.05 -15.79 27.07
CA CYS A 14 -18.99 -15.70 28.07
C CYS A 14 -19.52 -15.04 29.35
N VAL A 15 -19.65 -15.83 30.40
CA VAL A 15 -19.93 -15.35 31.74
C VAL A 15 -18.60 -14.99 32.39
N CYS A 16 -18.38 -13.72 32.66
CA CYS A 16 -17.26 -13.25 33.47
C CYS A 16 -17.50 -13.62 34.95
N SER A 17 -16.69 -14.52 35.47
CA SER A 17 -16.63 -14.86 36.90
C SER A 17 -15.82 -13.81 37.65
N SER A 18 -16.47 -13.06 38.53
CA SER A 18 -15.85 -12.14 39.46
C SER A 18 -15.11 -12.91 40.57
N LEU A 19 -13.80 -12.75 40.66
CA LEU A 19 -13.00 -13.20 41.81
C LEU A 19 -13.06 -12.15 42.91
N ILE A 20 -13.62 -12.57 44.04
CA ILE A 20 -13.69 -11.82 45.31
C ILE A 20 -12.31 -11.85 45.97
N GLY A 21 -11.60 -10.72 46.01
CA GLY A 21 -10.40 -10.53 46.79
C GLY A 21 -10.71 -9.93 48.15
N VAL A 22 -10.25 -10.61 49.19
CA VAL A 22 -10.41 -10.24 50.62
C VAL A 22 -9.63 -8.96 50.93
N GLY A 23 -10.28 -8.06 51.65
CA GLY A 23 -9.82 -6.73 51.94
C GLY A 23 -8.68 -6.61 52.96
N CYS A 24 -7.93 -5.52 52.82
CA CYS A 24 -7.26 -4.82 53.92
C CYS A 24 -7.89 -3.43 54.04
N GLN A 25 -8.46 -3.14 55.21
CA GLN A 25 -8.97 -1.82 55.58
C GLN A 25 -7.80 -0.84 55.72
N GLY A 26 -7.67 0.07 54.75
CA GLY A 26 -6.92 1.31 54.91
C GLY A 26 -7.88 2.47 54.75
N THR A 27 -8.09 3.25 55.82
CA THR A 27 -8.89 4.48 55.80
C THR A 27 -8.10 5.58 55.07
N GLY A 28 -8.29 5.63 53.73
CA GLY A 28 -7.86 6.74 52.91
C GLY A 28 -9.08 7.33 52.23
N THR A 29 -9.32 8.62 52.39
CA THR A 29 -10.34 9.39 51.67
C THR A 29 -10.03 9.37 50.19
N GLY A 30 -10.50 8.33 49.51
CA GLY A 30 -10.35 8.17 48.07
C GLY A 30 -11.29 9.14 47.36
N THR A 31 -10.74 10.16 46.74
CA THR A 31 -11.40 10.85 45.62
C THR A 31 -11.72 9.80 44.56
N SER A 32 -13.02 9.56 44.34
CA SER A 32 -13.50 8.71 43.25
C SER A 32 -12.93 9.27 41.94
N ALA A 33 -11.98 8.58 41.37
CA ALA A 33 -11.52 8.88 40.01
C ALA A 33 -12.74 8.64 39.10
N THR A 34 -13.34 9.69 38.61
CA THR A 34 -14.37 9.62 37.56
C THR A 34 -13.69 9.03 36.33
N THR A 35 -13.92 7.74 36.09
CA THR A 35 -13.48 7.09 34.84
C THR A 35 -14.17 7.78 33.69
N LYS A 36 -13.45 8.61 32.95
CA LYS A 36 -13.97 9.29 31.78
C LYS A 36 -14.31 8.25 30.71
N THR A 37 -15.51 8.35 30.13
CA THR A 37 -15.93 7.42 29.07
C THR A 37 -15.05 7.63 27.83
N PRO A 38 -14.51 6.54 27.22
CA PRO A 38 -13.78 6.63 25.98
C PRO A 38 -14.60 7.30 24.86
N PRO A 39 -13.95 7.95 23.88
CA PRO A 39 -14.64 8.63 22.81
C PRO A 39 -15.35 7.61 21.90
N GLU A 40 -16.47 8.03 21.35
CA GLU A 40 -17.06 7.29 20.23
C GLU A 40 -16.19 7.47 18.99
N TYR A 41 -15.98 6.39 18.23
CA TYR A 41 -15.35 6.39 16.90
C TYR A 41 -16.10 5.39 16.01
N THR A 42 -16.08 5.65 14.70
CA THR A 42 -16.77 4.77 13.75
C THR A 42 -16.08 3.43 13.67
N GLN A 43 -16.87 2.36 13.81
CA GLN A 43 -16.45 0.99 13.53
C GLN A 43 -17.35 0.42 12.44
N ASN A 44 -16.75 -0.15 11.40
CA ASN A 44 -17.47 -0.78 10.31
C ASN A 44 -16.80 -2.11 9.96
N SER A 45 -17.40 -3.21 10.37
CA SER A 45 -16.89 -4.58 10.15
C SER A 45 -16.93 -5.02 8.68
N GLU A 46 -17.57 -4.24 7.80
CA GLU A 46 -17.58 -4.52 6.35
C GLU A 46 -16.35 -3.93 5.64
N GLN A 47 -15.64 -2.98 6.30
CA GLN A 47 -14.42 -2.40 5.75
C GLN A 47 -13.31 -3.45 5.69
N LYS A 48 -12.62 -3.48 4.54
CA LYS A 48 -11.51 -4.40 4.27
C LYS A 48 -10.40 -3.67 3.56
N PHE A 49 -9.16 -4.01 3.91
CA PHE A 49 -8.02 -3.66 3.08
C PHE A 49 -8.00 -4.50 1.80
N VAL A 50 -7.52 -3.89 0.72
CA VAL A 50 -7.18 -4.60 -0.50
C VAL A 50 -5.70 -4.97 -0.44
N PHE A 51 -5.39 -6.27 -0.57
CA PHE A 51 -4.03 -6.78 -0.56
C PHE A 51 -3.72 -7.56 -1.82
N TRP A 52 -2.59 -7.27 -2.43
CA TRP A 52 -2.11 -7.95 -3.63
C TRP A 52 -0.58 -8.01 -3.69
N SER A 53 -0.05 -8.68 -4.71
CA SER A 53 1.38 -8.67 -4.99
C SER A 53 1.68 -8.67 -6.47
N TYR A 54 2.91 -8.31 -6.80
CA TYR A 54 3.52 -8.58 -8.09
C TYR A 54 4.14 -9.98 -8.08
N ALA A 55 4.21 -10.65 -9.26
CA ALA A 55 4.71 -12.01 -9.42
C ALA A 55 4.07 -13.01 -8.42
N PRO A 56 2.73 -13.20 -8.46
CA PRO A 56 2.03 -14.03 -7.47
C PRO A 56 2.43 -15.51 -7.54
N THR A 57 2.55 -16.07 -8.75
CA THR A 57 3.11 -17.38 -9.02
C THR A 57 3.60 -17.41 -10.46
N ASP A 58 4.68 -18.06 -10.72
CA ASP A 58 5.29 -18.10 -12.03
C ASP A 58 4.97 -19.40 -12.77
N GLY A 59 4.80 -19.28 -14.08
CA GLY A 59 4.90 -20.38 -15.00
C GLY A 59 6.34 -20.63 -15.41
N ILE A 60 6.52 -21.41 -16.45
CA ILE A 60 7.82 -21.61 -17.08
C ILE A 60 8.20 -20.31 -17.81
N TYR A 61 9.27 -19.66 -17.39
CA TYR A 61 9.84 -18.52 -18.09
C TYR A 61 10.75 -18.94 -19.21
N ARG A 62 10.69 -18.21 -20.34
CA ARG A 62 11.63 -18.35 -21.46
C ARG A 62 12.19 -17.01 -21.81
N GLN A 63 13.51 -16.91 -21.81
CA GLN A 63 14.20 -15.76 -22.37
C GLN A 63 15.05 -16.18 -23.57
N ASN A 64 14.90 -15.51 -24.70
CA ASN A 64 15.59 -15.83 -25.95
C ASN A 64 15.44 -17.30 -26.38
N GLY A 65 14.33 -17.97 -25.98
CA GLY A 65 14.07 -19.38 -26.29
C GLY A 65 14.70 -20.38 -25.32
N GLU A 66 15.39 -19.91 -24.29
CA GLU A 66 15.89 -20.76 -23.19
C GLU A 66 14.92 -20.73 -22.01
N GLU A 67 14.68 -21.89 -21.39
CA GLU A 67 13.89 -22.00 -20.16
C GLU A 67 14.77 -21.57 -18.98
N PHE A 68 14.26 -20.64 -18.18
CA PHE A 68 14.81 -20.28 -16.89
C PHE A 68 13.96 -20.97 -15.82
N TYR A 69 14.54 -21.35 -14.70
CA TYR A 69 13.98 -22.10 -13.58
C TYR A 69 14.07 -23.64 -13.69
N SER A 70 13.69 -24.26 -12.59
CA SER A 70 13.60 -25.70 -12.39
C SER A 70 12.73 -26.43 -13.43
N GLY A 71 12.07 -25.74 -14.33
CA GLY A 71 11.15 -26.29 -15.31
C GLY A 71 9.78 -26.65 -14.74
N GLU A 72 9.50 -26.28 -13.49
CA GLU A 72 8.20 -26.49 -12.84
C GLU A 72 7.24 -25.33 -13.11
N ASP A 73 5.97 -25.65 -13.29
CA ASP A 73 4.89 -24.68 -13.41
C ASP A 73 4.18 -24.52 -12.05
N PHE A 74 4.40 -23.37 -11.41
CA PHE A 74 3.83 -23.07 -10.10
C PHE A 74 2.42 -22.47 -10.14
N ARG A 75 1.75 -22.39 -11.31
CA ARG A 75 0.38 -21.89 -11.44
C ARG A 75 -0.64 -22.96 -11.04
N THR A 76 -0.60 -23.37 -9.79
CA THR A 76 -1.42 -24.44 -9.21
C THR A 76 -2.37 -23.91 -8.14
N GLU A 77 -3.46 -24.64 -7.87
CA GLU A 77 -4.39 -24.27 -6.78
C GLU A 77 -3.67 -24.20 -5.42
N GLU A 78 -2.68 -25.08 -5.16
CA GLU A 78 -1.91 -25.09 -3.93
C GLU A 78 -1.11 -23.78 -3.77
N GLN A 79 -0.44 -23.33 -4.83
CA GLN A 79 0.31 -22.08 -4.83
C GLN A 79 -0.59 -20.85 -4.71
N TYR A 80 -1.74 -20.83 -5.36
CA TYR A 80 -2.71 -19.75 -5.20
C TYR A 80 -3.39 -19.77 -3.82
N GLN A 81 -3.61 -20.96 -3.23
CA GLN A 81 -4.07 -21.06 -1.85
C GLN A 81 -3.02 -20.47 -0.88
N MET A 82 -1.75 -20.80 -1.09
CA MET A 82 -0.65 -20.24 -0.31
C MET A 82 -0.57 -18.71 -0.44
N TYR A 83 -0.81 -18.15 -1.62
CA TYR A 83 -0.94 -16.72 -1.85
C TYR A 83 -2.09 -16.10 -1.05
N LYS A 84 -3.26 -16.75 -1.05
CA LYS A 84 -4.42 -16.33 -0.28
C LYS A 84 -4.20 -16.43 1.23
N ASP A 85 -3.46 -17.42 1.68
CA ASP A 85 -3.15 -17.65 3.10
C ASP A 85 -2.25 -16.56 3.71
N VAL A 86 -1.51 -15.80 2.91
CA VAL A 86 -0.83 -14.56 3.35
C VAL A 86 -1.85 -13.51 3.78
N GLY A 87 -3.06 -13.55 3.24
CA GLY A 87 -4.11 -12.55 3.41
C GLY A 87 -4.36 -11.72 2.15
N PHE A 88 -3.74 -12.06 1.01
CA PHE A 88 -3.98 -11.38 -0.25
C PHE A 88 -5.35 -11.77 -0.80
N ASN A 89 -6.17 -10.76 -1.09
CA ASN A 89 -7.55 -10.95 -1.57
C ASN A 89 -7.75 -10.52 -3.04
N MET A 90 -6.74 -9.86 -3.62
CA MET A 90 -6.68 -9.54 -5.04
C MET A 90 -5.50 -10.27 -5.68
N LEU A 91 -5.75 -11.02 -6.76
CA LEU A 91 -4.73 -11.75 -7.50
C LEU A 91 -4.34 -10.99 -8.77
N HIS A 92 -3.09 -10.58 -8.88
CA HIS A 92 -2.56 -9.79 -10.00
C HIS A 92 -1.83 -10.68 -11.00
N LEU A 93 -2.58 -11.36 -11.88
CA LEU A 93 -2.01 -12.32 -12.85
C LEU A 93 -1.21 -11.68 -13.99
N SER A 94 -1.28 -10.36 -14.16
CA SER A 94 -0.55 -9.67 -15.25
C SER A 94 0.96 -9.81 -15.17
N SER A 95 1.51 -10.15 -14.01
CA SER A 95 2.94 -10.39 -13.82
C SER A 95 3.36 -11.85 -14.05
N THR A 96 2.41 -12.78 -14.15
CA THR A 96 2.69 -14.21 -14.26
C THR A 96 3.24 -14.62 -15.63
N VAL A 97 2.82 -13.91 -16.67
CA VAL A 97 3.28 -14.14 -18.05
C VAL A 97 3.46 -12.80 -18.74
N ARG A 98 4.67 -12.50 -19.15
CA ARG A 98 5.00 -11.30 -19.91
C ARG A 98 4.93 -11.58 -21.41
N ALA A 99 4.50 -10.59 -22.18
CA ALA A 99 4.39 -10.70 -23.64
C ALA A 99 5.74 -10.97 -24.33
N ASP A 100 6.83 -10.54 -23.74
CA ASP A 100 8.19 -10.74 -24.23
C ASP A 100 8.77 -12.13 -23.89
N ASN A 101 8.13 -12.88 -22.97
CA ASN A 101 8.55 -14.21 -22.54
C ASN A 101 7.82 -15.35 -23.29
N VAL A 102 6.91 -15.02 -24.20
CA VAL A 102 6.16 -16.01 -24.97
C VAL A 102 6.44 -15.87 -26.46
N SER A 103 6.43 -17.01 -27.17
CA SER A 103 6.74 -17.05 -28.61
C SER A 103 5.56 -16.65 -29.50
N SER A 104 4.34 -16.64 -28.96
CA SER A 104 3.12 -16.36 -29.71
C SER A 104 1.98 -15.88 -28.82
N LYS A 105 0.98 -15.21 -29.46
CA LYS A 105 -0.29 -14.87 -28.80
C LYS A 105 -0.99 -16.12 -28.22
N ALA A 106 -1.00 -17.21 -28.98
CA ALA A 106 -1.66 -18.44 -28.54
C ALA A 106 -1.04 -19.03 -27.28
N GLU A 107 0.29 -18.96 -27.15
CA GLU A 107 1.01 -19.36 -25.95
C GLU A 107 0.69 -18.45 -24.76
N TYR A 108 0.67 -17.13 -24.97
CA TYR A 108 0.29 -16.15 -23.94
C TYR A 108 -1.14 -16.38 -23.43
N ASP A 109 -2.11 -16.54 -24.34
CA ASP A 109 -3.50 -16.81 -23.98
C ASP A 109 -3.64 -18.14 -23.23
N ALA A 110 -2.96 -19.19 -23.69
CA ALA A 110 -2.99 -20.51 -23.04
C ALA A 110 -2.41 -20.46 -21.61
N ASN A 111 -1.31 -19.74 -21.40
CA ASN A 111 -0.70 -19.56 -20.10
C ASN A 111 -1.61 -18.80 -19.12
N ASN A 112 -2.22 -17.70 -19.57
CA ASN A 112 -3.19 -16.97 -18.77
C ASN A 112 -4.42 -17.82 -18.40
N LEU A 113 -4.96 -18.57 -19.36
CA LEU A 113 -6.11 -19.46 -19.12
C LEU A 113 -5.77 -20.59 -18.12
N ALA A 114 -4.57 -21.16 -18.18
CA ALA A 114 -4.13 -22.16 -17.22
C ALA A 114 -4.03 -21.58 -15.80
N ALA A 115 -3.44 -20.37 -15.65
CA ALA A 115 -3.36 -19.68 -14.39
C ALA A 115 -4.76 -19.33 -13.82
N LEU A 116 -5.67 -18.85 -14.68
CA LEU A 116 -7.04 -18.54 -14.29
C LEU A 116 -7.81 -19.76 -13.82
N ALA A 117 -7.67 -20.89 -14.50
CA ALA A 117 -8.34 -22.14 -14.11
C ALA A 117 -7.91 -22.60 -12.70
N ALA A 118 -6.63 -22.48 -12.37
CA ALA A 118 -6.13 -22.80 -11.05
C ALA A 118 -6.56 -21.77 -9.98
N ALA A 119 -6.51 -20.47 -10.30
CA ALA A 119 -6.88 -19.41 -9.37
C ALA A 119 -8.38 -19.40 -9.02
N ASN A 120 -9.23 -19.74 -9.98
CA ASN A 120 -10.69 -19.66 -9.84
C ASN A 120 -11.22 -20.58 -8.73
N ASN A 121 -10.65 -21.76 -8.59
CA ASN A 121 -11.03 -22.72 -7.54
C ASN A 121 -10.67 -22.22 -6.12
N VAL A 122 -9.70 -21.37 -5.99
CA VAL A 122 -9.30 -20.78 -4.69
C VAL A 122 -10.23 -19.66 -4.26
N GLY A 123 -10.74 -18.87 -5.21
CA GLY A 123 -11.68 -17.78 -5.00
C GLY A 123 -11.00 -16.53 -4.39
N PHE A 124 -10.86 -15.49 -5.20
CA PHE A 124 -10.37 -14.17 -4.81
C PHE A 124 -11.48 -13.12 -4.96
N ASP A 125 -11.40 -12.02 -4.23
CA ASP A 125 -12.34 -10.91 -4.41
C ASP A 125 -12.19 -10.32 -5.82
N GLN A 126 -10.94 -10.29 -6.33
CA GLN A 126 -10.62 -9.83 -7.68
C GLN A 126 -9.49 -10.67 -8.28
N ILE A 127 -9.66 -11.03 -9.55
CA ILE A 127 -8.63 -11.64 -10.39
C ILE A 127 -8.34 -10.70 -11.54
N ILE A 128 -7.18 -10.06 -11.51
CA ILE A 128 -6.72 -9.08 -12.50
C ILE A 128 -6.01 -9.83 -13.62
N ILE A 129 -6.48 -9.62 -14.84
CA ILE A 129 -5.85 -10.17 -16.04
C ILE A 129 -5.23 -9.05 -16.88
N SER A 130 -4.17 -9.34 -17.61
CA SER A 130 -3.61 -8.50 -18.66
C SER A 130 -3.83 -9.12 -20.04
N ASP A 131 -3.86 -8.27 -21.06
CA ASP A 131 -3.77 -8.72 -22.45
C ASP A 131 -2.51 -8.11 -23.10
N TRP A 132 -1.66 -8.97 -23.67
CA TRP A 132 -0.41 -8.55 -24.29
C TRP A 132 -0.59 -7.55 -25.45
N ARG A 133 -1.74 -7.56 -26.15
CA ARG A 133 -2.05 -6.66 -27.26
C ARG A 133 -2.22 -5.24 -26.77
N ILE A 134 -2.88 -5.07 -25.61
CA ILE A 134 -3.06 -3.75 -24.97
C ILE A 134 -1.70 -3.24 -24.46
N ALA A 135 -0.94 -4.09 -23.77
CA ALA A 135 0.41 -3.73 -23.33
C ALA A 135 1.31 -3.34 -24.51
N ALA A 136 1.25 -4.08 -25.65
CA ALA A 136 2.02 -3.78 -26.85
C ALA A 136 1.60 -2.46 -27.53
N VAL A 137 0.33 -2.07 -27.45
CA VAL A 137 -0.14 -0.76 -27.94
C VAL A 137 0.42 0.36 -27.07
N LEU A 138 0.29 0.25 -25.76
CA LEU A 138 0.75 1.29 -24.81
C LEU A 138 2.28 1.47 -24.84
N SER A 139 3.04 0.38 -24.88
CA SER A 139 4.52 0.44 -24.85
C SER A 139 5.15 1.14 -26.06
N LYS A 140 4.44 1.21 -27.19
CA LYS A 140 4.93 1.78 -28.45
C LYS A 140 4.39 3.18 -28.74
N THR A 141 3.53 3.71 -27.88
CA THR A 141 2.78 4.93 -28.17
C THR A 141 3.24 6.09 -27.30
N THR A 142 3.44 7.23 -27.93
CA THR A 142 3.54 8.53 -27.28
C THR A 142 2.39 9.42 -27.75
N GLY A 143 1.77 10.15 -26.80
CA GLY A 143 0.52 10.90 -27.04
C GLY A 143 -0.67 9.96 -27.20
N GLY A 144 -1.76 10.47 -27.78
CA GLY A 144 -3.03 9.74 -27.90
C GLY A 144 -3.03 8.65 -29.00
N LEU A 145 -3.91 7.68 -28.81
CA LEU A 145 -4.15 6.56 -29.74
C LEU A 145 -5.17 6.90 -30.85
N ILE A 146 -5.99 7.93 -30.65
CA ILE A 146 -7.15 8.27 -31.47
C ILE A 146 -6.87 9.51 -32.33
N GLY A 147 -7.14 9.43 -33.63
CA GLY A 147 -7.02 10.55 -34.56
C GLY A 147 -6.77 10.12 -36.00
N ARG A 148 -6.72 11.12 -36.92
CA ARG A 148 -6.61 10.85 -38.36
C ARG A 148 -5.36 10.04 -38.74
N ASP A 149 -4.23 10.36 -38.09
CA ASP A 149 -2.92 9.75 -38.38
C ASP A 149 -2.42 8.91 -37.17
N LYS A 150 -3.36 8.49 -36.31
CA LYS A 150 -3.11 7.67 -35.12
C LYS A 150 -3.51 6.21 -35.38
N MET A 151 -3.25 5.35 -34.37
CA MET A 151 -3.53 3.91 -34.46
C MET A 151 -5.02 3.61 -34.70
N PHE A 152 -5.91 4.40 -34.08
CA PHE A 152 -7.35 4.28 -34.23
C PHE A 152 -7.96 5.58 -34.78
N PRO A 153 -8.84 5.51 -35.81
CA PRO A 153 -9.42 6.71 -36.39
C PRO A 153 -10.41 7.44 -35.47
N ASN A 154 -11.03 6.73 -34.52
CA ASN A 154 -12.01 7.25 -33.57
C ASN A 154 -12.14 6.31 -32.36
N GLU A 155 -12.91 6.75 -31.34
CA GLU A 155 -13.17 5.98 -30.13
C GLU A 155 -13.82 4.63 -30.40
N ALA A 156 -14.79 4.55 -31.30
CA ALA A 156 -15.48 3.31 -31.62
C ALA A 156 -14.54 2.23 -32.18
N ALA A 157 -13.49 2.63 -32.90
CA ALA A 157 -12.46 1.71 -33.39
C ALA A 157 -11.57 1.20 -32.26
N LEU A 158 -11.21 2.05 -31.30
CA LEU A 158 -10.50 1.65 -30.10
C LEU A 158 -11.38 0.72 -29.25
N ASP A 159 -12.65 1.06 -29.02
CA ASP A 159 -13.58 0.25 -28.25
C ASP A 159 -13.79 -1.14 -28.87
N ALA A 160 -13.88 -1.24 -30.19
CA ALA A 160 -13.96 -2.52 -30.88
C ALA A 160 -12.71 -3.38 -30.68
N TYR A 161 -11.51 -2.75 -30.72
CA TYR A 161 -10.25 -3.44 -30.46
C TYR A 161 -10.14 -3.92 -29.01
N ILE A 162 -10.50 -3.08 -28.04
CA ILE A 162 -10.50 -3.43 -26.61
C ILE A 162 -11.54 -4.52 -26.34
N ALA A 163 -12.75 -4.45 -26.95
CA ALA A 163 -13.76 -5.47 -26.82
C ALA A 163 -13.26 -6.83 -27.32
N GLU A 164 -12.54 -6.86 -28.43
CA GLU A 164 -11.91 -8.09 -28.93
C GLU A 164 -10.93 -8.64 -27.91
N CYS A 165 -10.03 -7.82 -27.39
CA CYS A 165 -9.05 -8.24 -26.37
C CYS A 165 -9.73 -8.82 -25.13
N ILE A 166 -10.72 -8.12 -24.58
CA ILE A 166 -11.43 -8.51 -23.36
C ILE A 166 -12.30 -9.75 -23.57
N SER A 167 -12.82 -9.99 -24.79
CA SER A 167 -13.71 -11.13 -25.10
C SER A 167 -13.12 -12.50 -24.77
N TYR A 168 -11.80 -12.61 -24.65
CA TYR A 168 -11.13 -13.85 -24.26
C TYR A 168 -11.27 -14.18 -22.78
N TYR A 169 -11.55 -13.19 -21.92
CA TYR A 169 -11.42 -13.31 -20.47
C TYR A 169 -12.70 -13.01 -19.69
N LYS A 170 -13.54 -12.07 -20.16
CA LYS A 170 -14.68 -11.53 -19.39
C LYS A 170 -15.75 -12.56 -19.03
N ASP A 171 -15.85 -13.66 -19.79
CA ASP A 171 -16.82 -14.73 -19.56
C ASP A 171 -16.24 -15.89 -18.75
N ILE A 172 -14.97 -15.78 -18.32
CA ILE A 172 -14.34 -16.78 -17.45
C ILE A 172 -14.77 -16.47 -16.01
N GLU A 173 -15.33 -17.48 -15.35
CA GLU A 173 -15.77 -17.37 -13.96
C GLU A 173 -14.60 -16.88 -13.07
N GLY A 174 -14.87 -15.92 -12.19
CA GLY A 174 -13.89 -15.33 -11.27
C GLY A 174 -13.09 -14.16 -11.87
N VAL A 175 -13.02 -13.98 -13.18
CA VAL A 175 -12.35 -12.83 -13.80
C VAL A 175 -13.28 -11.62 -13.75
N ASN A 176 -12.87 -10.60 -13.00
CA ASN A 176 -13.68 -9.39 -12.80
C ASN A 176 -12.85 -8.10 -12.81
N ALA A 177 -11.56 -8.21 -13.15
CA ALA A 177 -10.63 -7.07 -13.16
C ALA A 177 -9.68 -7.13 -14.37
N PHE A 178 -9.24 -5.96 -14.83
CA PHE A 178 -8.36 -5.82 -15.96
C PHE A 178 -7.23 -4.84 -15.67
N ASN A 179 -5.99 -5.25 -15.95
CA ASN A 179 -4.83 -4.38 -15.84
C ASN A 179 -4.74 -3.43 -17.04
N VAL A 180 -4.89 -2.14 -16.79
CA VAL A 180 -4.73 -1.09 -17.81
C VAL A 180 -3.27 -0.93 -18.20
N GLY A 181 -2.38 -0.95 -17.21
CA GLY A 181 -0.93 -0.83 -17.40
C GLY A 181 -0.23 -0.36 -16.13
N ASP A 182 1.07 -0.24 -16.24
CA ASP A 182 1.99 0.05 -15.16
C ASP A 182 2.93 1.21 -15.55
N GLU A 183 3.13 2.12 -14.65
CA GLU A 183 4.10 3.23 -14.73
C GLU A 183 4.12 3.98 -16.09
N PRO A 184 2.97 4.52 -16.58
CA PRO A 184 2.97 5.29 -17.81
C PRO A 184 3.76 6.61 -17.65
N ARG A 185 4.66 6.91 -18.60
CA ARG A 185 5.33 8.21 -18.63
C ARG A 185 4.36 9.34 -18.99
N MET A 186 4.73 10.57 -18.67
CA MET A 186 3.93 11.78 -18.98
C MET A 186 3.46 11.81 -20.46
N ASP A 187 4.32 11.43 -21.38
CA ASP A 187 4.01 11.40 -22.81
C ASP A 187 3.11 10.23 -23.26
N GLN A 188 2.82 9.29 -22.37
CA GLN A 188 1.95 8.14 -22.59
C GLN A 188 0.58 8.28 -21.91
N LEU A 189 0.39 9.26 -21.04
CA LEU A 189 -0.84 9.40 -20.21
C LEU A 189 -2.10 9.53 -21.06
N GLU A 190 -2.05 10.20 -22.22
CA GLU A 190 -3.22 10.31 -23.10
C GLU A 190 -3.65 8.96 -23.64
N ALA A 191 -2.71 8.15 -24.15
CA ALA A 191 -2.99 6.79 -24.63
C ALA A 191 -3.51 5.89 -23.51
N PHE A 192 -2.88 5.98 -22.34
CA PHE A 192 -3.25 5.24 -21.14
C PHE A 192 -4.69 5.56 -20.70
N GLY A 193 -5.02 6.85 -20.61
CA GLY A 193 -6.38 7.30 -20.29
C GLY A 193 -7.43 6.86 -21.31
N GLN A 194 -7.09 6.88 -22.62
CA GLN A 194 -8.00 6.39 -23.66
C GLN A 194 -8.28 4.89 -23.53
N VAL A 195 -7.28 4.07 -23.18
CA VAL A 195 -7.47 2.64 -22.89
C VAL A 195 -8.32 2.44 -21.64
N TYR A 196 -8.00 3.17 -20.53
CA TYR A 196 -8.79 3.11 -19.31
C TYR A 196 -10.27 3.41 -19.52
N GLN A 197 -10.57 4.48 -20.25
CA GLN A 197 -11.94 4.88 -20.56
C GLN A 197 -12.62 3.86 -21.50
N SER A 198 -11.91 3.34 -22.50
CA SER A 198 -12.42 2.33 -23.43
C SER A 198 -12.79 1.04 -22.70
N ILE A 199 -11.95 0.53 -21.77
CA ILE A 199 -12.28 -0.62 -20.93
C ILE A 199 -13.57 -0.35 -20.15
N GLY A 200 -13.73 0.84 -19.57
CA GLY A 200 -14.94 1.22 -18.84
C GLY A 200 -16.20 1.30 -19.71
N ARG A 201 -16.10 1.62 -21.00
CA ARG A 201 -17.24 1.58 -21.93
C ARG A 201 -17.59 0.16 -22.38
N VAL A 202 -16.58 -0.67 -22.58
CA VAL A 202 -16.73 -2.04 -23.10
C VAL A 202 -17.11 -3.04 -22.01
N TRP A 203 -16.58 -2.85 -20.82
CA TRP A 203 -16.80 -3.71 -19.66
C TRP A 203 -16.97 -2.84 -18.38
N PRO A 204 -18.15 -2.20 -18.20
CA PRO A 204 -18.39 -1.25 -17.12
C PRO A 204 -18.18 -1.79 -15.71
N GLU A 205 -18.44 -3.10 -15.51
CA GLU A 205 -18.34 -3.78 -14.22
C GLU A 205 -16.91 -4.14 -13.85
N ALA A 206 -15.97 -4.10 -14.82
CA ALA A 206 -14.59 -4.49 -14.59
C ALA A 206 -13.89 -3.53 -13.61
N TYR A 207 -13.25 -4.10 -12.60
CA TYR A 207 -12.26 -3.35 -11.83
C TYR A 207 -11.06 -3.07 -12.73
N ARG A 208 -10.70 -1.79 -12.91
CA ARG A 208 -9.61 -1.34 -13.79
C ARG A 208 -8.39 -1.07 -12.95
N PHE A 209 -7.46 -2.04 -12.94
CA PHE A 209 -6.21 -1.93 -12.18
C PHE A 209 -5.18 -1.12 -12.96
N TYR A 210 -4.41 -0.31 -12.26
CA TYR A 210 -3.32 0.50 -12.79
C TYR A 210 -2.36 0.91 -11.68
N ASN A 211 -1.14 1.27 -12.07
CA ASN A 211 -0.15 1.80 -11.15
C ASN A 211 0.60 2.97 -11.79
N PHE A 212 0.97 3.97 -11.00
CA PHE A 212 1.72 5.14 -11.43
C PHE A 212 3.11 5.14 -10.81
N PHE A 213 4.05 5.81 -11.47
CA PHE A 213 5.36 6.05 -10.89
C PHE A 213 5.24 6.72 -9.52
N GLY A 214 6.01 6.19 -8.56
CA GLY A 214 6.27 6.83 -7.29
C GLY A 214 7.67 7.46 -7.28
N GLY A 215 7.72 8.73 -6.92
CA GLY A 215 8.99 9.45 -6.85
C GLY A 215 8.91 10.82 -7.51
N ILE A 216 9.65 11.76 -6.97
CA ILE A 216 9.49 13.17 -7.31
C ILE A 216 10.50 13.61 -8.38
N GLU A 217 11.72 13.08 -8.33
CA GLU A 217 12.82 13.50 -9.22
C GLU A 217 13.03 12.57 -10.43
N ASN A 218 11.97 11.97 -10.98
CA ASN A 218 12.05 11.10 -12.16
C ASN A 218 11.87 11.88 -13.47
N GLU A 219 12.94 12.52 -13.95
CA GLU A 219 12.92 13.29 -15.23
C GLU A 219 12.66 12.40 -16.46
N GLU A 220 12.97 11.12 -16.40
CA GLU A 220 12.70 10.17 -17.50
C GLU A 220 11.19 9.95 -17.66
N ALA A 221 10.48 9.83 -16.55
CA ALA A 221 9.04 9.61 -16.55
C ALA A 221 8.24 10.91 -16.77
N PHE A 222 8.63 12.00 -16.13
CA PHE A 222 7.78 13.21 -16.06
C PHE A 222 8.26 14.33 -16.99
N GLY A 223 9.50 14.27 -17.48
CA GLY A 223 10.15 15.33 -18.23
C GLY A 223 11.08 16.18 -17.37
N ARG A 224 11.69 17.17 -18.01
CA ARG A 224 12.76 17.95 -17.40
C ARG A 224 12.26 18.84 -16.25
N ILE A 225 12.91 18.76 -15.09
CA ILE A 225 12.68 19.65 -13.96
C ILE A 225 13.34 21.02 -14.24
N VAL A 226 12.50 22.06 -14.36
CA VAL A 226 12.94 23.43 -14.65
C VAL A 226 12.51 24.38 -13.53
N PRO A 227 13.38 24.68 -12.54
CA PRO A 227 13.04 25.61 -11.46
C PRO A 227 12.78 27.03 -12.01
N ARG A 228 11.78 27.72 -11.47
CA ARG A 228 11.59 29.15 -11.67
C ARG A 228 12.60 29.97 -10.86
N GLU A 229 12.72 31.27 -11.15
CA GLU A 229 13.59 32.15 -10.36
C GLU A 229 13.21 32.12 -8.86
N GLY A 230 14.19 31.81 -8.02
CA GLY A 230 14.00 31.69 -6.55
C GLY A 230 13.40 30.36 -6.08
N GLN A 231 13.00 29.45 -6.98
CA GLN A 231 12.46 28.15 -6.64
C GLN A 231 13.60 27.11 -6.50
N SER A 232 13.51 26.26 -5.48
CA SER A 232 14.45 25.13 -5.40
C SER A 232 14.14 24.07 -6.47
N ARG A 233 15.17 23.30 -6.89
CA ARG A 233 14.95 22.16 -7.78
C ARG A 233 13.94 21.15 -7.18
N TRP A 234 14.01 20.94 -5.87
CA TRP A 234 13.12 20.06 -5.15
C TRP A 234 11.64 20.51 -5.22
N ASP A 235 11.36 21.80 -5.04
CA ASP A 235 9.99 22.31 -5.17
C ASP A 235 9.47 22.24 -6.60
N ALA A 236 10.34 22.50 -7.58
CA ALA A 236 9.99 22.33 -8.99
C ALA A 236 9.70 20.87 -9.34
N ALA A 237 10.45 19.93 -8.76
CA ALA A 237 10.22 18.50 -8.93
C ALA A 237 8.88 18.06 -8.33
N LYS A 238 8.54 18.53 -7.12
CA LYS A 238 7.22 18.27 -6.52
C LYS A 238 6.07 18.79 -7.38
N GLU A 239 6.17 20.02 -7.89
CA GLU A 239 5.16 20.58 -8.78
C GLU A 239 4.99 19.75 -10.07
N LEU A 240 6.10 19.30 -10.67
CA LEU A 240 6.07 18.46 -11.88
C LEU A 240 5.43 17.09 -11.59
N TYR A 241 5.71 16.50 -10.42
CA TYR A 241 5.07 15.26 -10.00
C TYR A 241 3.56 15.43 -9.76
N GLU A 242 3.16 16.52 -9.11
CA GLU A 242 1.73 16.84 -8.96
C GLU A 242 1.05 17.02 -10.32
N GLU A 243 1.69 17.73 -11.27
CA GLU A 243 1.20 17.89 -12.64
C GLU A 243 1.02 16.54 -13.35
N TYR A 244 2.00 15.62 -13.20
CA TYR A 244 1.90 14.27 -13.73
C TYR A 244 0.66 13.53 -13.22
N ILE A 245 0.43 13.53 -11.91
CA ILE A 245 -0.71 12.85 -11.30
C ILE A 245 -2.05 13.49 -11.72
N TYR A 246 -2.16 14.82 -11.71
CA TYR A 246 -3.39 15.49 -12.16
C TYR A 246 -3.66 15.26 -13.65
N THR A 247 -2.62 15.26 -14.49
CA THR A 247 -2.74 14.93 -15.93
C THR A 247 -3.22 13.50 -16.12
N ALA A 248 -2.69 12.53 -15.34
CA ALA A 248 -3.15 11.15 -15.38
C ALA A 248 -4.63 11.04 -15.01
N ILE A 249 -5.07 11.67 -13.92
CA ILE A 249 -6.47 11.69 -13.50
C ILE A 249 -7.36 12.27 -14.62
N ASP A 250 -6.97 13.42 -15.18
CA ASP A 250 -7.75 14.08 -16.23
C ASP A 250 -7.83 13.22 -17.50
N CYS A 251 -6.74 12.61 -17.94
CA CYS A 251 -6.70 11.68 -19.08
C CYS A 251 -7.60 10.45 -18.85
N MET A 252 -7.75 9.99 -17.62
CA MET A 252 -8.62 8.88 -17.26
C MET A 252 -10.10 9.27 -17.09
N GLY A 253 -10.45 10.54 -17.28
CA GLY A 253 -11.83 11.04 -17.22
C GLY A 253 -12.19 11.81 -15.96
N GLY A 254 -11.23 12.06 -15.07
CA GLY A 254 -11.37 12.93 -13.89
C GLY A 254 -11.99 12.28 -12.65
N ASP A 255 -12.76 11.22 -12.82
CA ASP A 255 -13.43 10.48 -11.73
C ASP A 255 -12.90 9.02 -11.69
N ILE A 256 -11.82 8.83 -10.94
CA ILE A 256 -11.21 7.53 -10.72
C ILE A 256 -11.31 7.13 -9.25
N PRO A 257 -11.49 5.83 -8.94
CA PRO A 257 -11.79 5.42 -7.56
C PRO A 257 -10.60 5.49 -6.62
N TYR A 258 -9.39 5.36 -7.13
CA TYR A 258 -8.16 5.33 -6.31
C TYR A 258 -6.95 5.85 -7.08
N LEU A 259 -5.86 6.13 -6.38
CA LEU A 259 -4.51 6.23 -6.93
C LEU A 259 -3.68 5.05 -6.43
N SER A 260 -2.98 4.37 -7.33
CA SER A 260 -1.97 3.36 -6.97
C SER A 260 -0.60 3.84 -7.41
N PHE A 261 0.40 3.65 -6.56
CA PHE A 261 1.78 4.01 -6.86
C PHE A 261 2.75 3.06 -6.15
N ASP A 262 3.97 3.00 -6.67
CA ASP A 262 5.07 2.29 -6.05
C ASP A 262 6.22 3.24 -5.71
N ARG A 263 6.69 3.15 -4.48
CA ARG A 263 7.94 3.80 -4.02
C ARG A 263 8.56 2.99 -2.90
N TYR A 264 9.60 2.27 -3.23
CA TYR A 264 10.26 1.38 -2.29
C TYR A 264 11.27 2.15 -1.44
N PRO A 265 11.05 2.24 -0.10
CA PRO A 265 11.82 3.15 0.74
C PRO A 265 13.19 2.62 1.17
N LEU A 266 13.39 1.29 1.22
CA LEU A 266 14.49 0.67 1.95
C LEU A 266 15.65 0.35 1.00
N ILE A 267 16.47 1.36 0.72
CA ILE A 267 17.64 1.27 -0.15
C ILE A 267 18.91 0.84 0.62
N ALA A 268 19.97 0.52 -0.11
CA ALA A 268 21.24 0.09 0.48
C ALA A 268 21.82 1.11 1.49
N SER A 269 21.63 2.41 1.24
CA SER A 269 22.19 3.49 2.06
C SER A 269 21.27 4.01 3.18
N GLY A 270 20.08 3.43 3.34
CA GLY A 270 19.11 3.88 4.35
C GLY A 270 17.68 3.94 3.84
N VAL A 271 16.96 5.03 4.16
CA VAL A 271 15.59 5.28 3.69
C VAL A 271 15.59 6.32 2.58
N HIS A 272 14.87 6.05 1.51
CA HIS A 272 14.80 6.93 0.35
C HIS A 272 14.16 8.28 0.71
N VAL A 273 14.82 9.38 0.31
CA VAL A 273 14.43 10.75 0.71
C VAL A 273 13.09 11.21 0.13
N GLU A 274 12.64 10.62 -0.96
CA GLU A 274 11.38 10.97 -1.62
C GLU A 274 10.16 10.23 -1.06
N TYR A 275 10.36 9.20 -0.21
CA TYR A 275 9.27 8.32 0.23
C TYR A 275 8.13 9.07 0.92
N PHE A 276 8.42 9.78 2.01
CA PHE A 276 7.37 10.53 2.71
C PHE A 276 6.80 11.71 1.92
N PRO A 277 7.60 12.51 1.19
CA PRO A 277 7.06 13.56 0.32
C PRO A 277 6.14 13.02 -0.77
N THR A 278 6.45 11.88 -1.39
CA THR A 278 5.56 11.22 -2.37
C THR A 278 4.23 10.84 -1.73
N LEU A 279 4.26 10.16 -0.58
CA LEU A 279 3.06 9.79 0.18
C LEU A 279 2.22 11.02 0.55
N GLU A 280 2.86 12.09 1.01
CA GLU A 280 2.17 13.33 1.38
C GLU A 280 1.43 13.96 0.19
N ILE A 281 2.09 14.06 -0.96
CA ILE A 281 1.49 14.62 -2.19
C ILE A 281 0.27 13.78 -2.59
N LEU A 282 0.42 12.48 -2.69
CA LEU A 282 -0.66 11.58 -3.12
C LEU A 282 -1.83 11.54 -2.14
N ALA A 283 -1.54 11.49 -0.83
CA ALA A 283 -2.59 11.54 0.20
C ALA A 283 -3.36 12.88 0.17
N LYS A 284 -2.70 14.00 -0.11
CA LYS A 284 -3.35 15.31 -0.31
C LYS A 284 -4.26 15.30 -1.55
N ILE A 285 -3.79 14.75 -2.68
CA ILE A 285 -4.58 14.65 -3.92
C ILE A 285 -5.80 13.74 -3.71
N CYS A 286 -5.60 12.55 -3.13
CA CYS A 286 -6.68 11.62 -2.83
C CYS A 286 -7.76 12.26 -1.94
N LYS A 287 -7.35 12.94 -0.86
CA LYS A 287 -8.27 13.69 0.00
C LYS A 287 -9.06 14.76 -0.76
N GLN A 288 -8.41 15.53 -1.64
CA GLN A 288 -9.06 16.59 -2.41
C GLN A 288 -10.08 16.04 -3.41
N LYS A 289 -9.79 14.91 -3.99
CA LYS A 289 -10.61 14.27 -5.02
C LYS A 289 -11.62 13.24 -4.48
N GLY A 290 -11.53 12.87 -3.20
CA GLY A 290 -12.36 11.82 -2.59
C GLY A 290 -12.03 10.41 -3.09
N MET A 291 -10.75 10.15 -3.40
CA MET A 291 -10.24 8.88 -3.91
C MET A 291 -9.55 8.10 -2.79
N GLU A 292 -9.48 6.79 -2.93
CA GLU A 292 -8.65 5.92 -2.11
C GLU A 292 -7.17 6.02 -2.52
N LEU A 293 -6.27 5.70 -1.60
CA LEU A 293 -4.83 5.63 -1.86
C LEU A 293 -4.36 4.18 -1.71
N TYR A 294 -3.73 3.66 -2.77
CA TYR A 294 -3.10 2.34 -2.81
C TYR A 294 -1.58 2.51 -2.98
N ALA A 295 -0.83 1.68 -2.30
CA ALA A 295 0.63 1.75 -2.33
C ALA A 295 1.27 0.36 -2.39
N TRP A 296 2.41 0.29 -3.07
CA TRP A 296 3.24 -0.91 -3.07
C TRP A 296 4.31 -0.85 -1.99
N THR A 297 4.49 -1.94 -1.29
CA THR A 297 5.56 -2.15 -0.31
C THR A 297 6.69 -2.96 -0.90
N GLN A 298 7.89 -2.76 -0.38
CA GLN A 298 9.07 -3.52 -0.72
C GLN A 298 9.07 -4.86 0.02
N SER A 299 9.21 -5.95 -0.72
CA SER A 299 9.40 -7.29 -0.16
C SER A 299 10.58 -8.03 -0.80
N CYS A 300 11.28 -7.41 -1.73
CA CYS A 300 12.41 -8.03 -2.43
C CYS A 300 13.76 -7.44 -2.02
N GLU A 301 14.81 -8.27 -2.15
CA GLU A 301 16.19 -7.82 -2.21
C GLU A 301 16.62 -7.77 -3.67
N MET A 302 17.02 -6.60 -4.18
CA MET A 302 17.25 -6.38 -5.59
C MET A 302 18.57 -5.67 -5.85
N TYR A 303 19.26 -6.13 -6.89
CA TYR A 303 20.53 -5.58 -7.38
C TYR A 303 20.38 -5.08 -8.83
N SER A 304 21.14 -4.06 -9.19
CA SER A 304 21.44 -3.70 -10.58
C SER A 304 22.89 -4.06 -10.86
N GLY A 305 23.12 -5.13 -11.62
CA GLY A 305 24.42 -5.76 -11.74
C GLY A 305 24.93 -6.22 -10.36
N SER A 306 26.03 -5.66 -9.87
CA SER A 306 26.56 -5.95 -8.52
C SER A 306 26.16 -4.92 -7.46
N THR A 307 25.36 -3.93 -7.81
CA THR A 307 24.98 -2.83 -6.90
C THR A 307 23.66 -3.15 -6.23
N LEU A 308 23.65 -3.25 -4.90
CA LEU A 308 22.42 -3.41 -4.12
C LEU A 308 21.57 -2.14 -4.24
N ILE A 309 20.36 -2.29 -4.77
CA ILE A 309 19.37 -1.23 -4.90
C ILE A 309 18.42 -1.26 -3.70
N TYR A 310 17.72 -2.38 -3.51
CA TYR A 310 16.79 -2.60 -2.41
C TYR A 310 17.35 -3.66 -1.48
N ARG A 311 17.46 -3.33 -0.18
CA ARG A 311 17.94 -4.28 0.82
C ARG A 311 16.87 -5.28 1.21
N LYS A 312 17.28 -6.48 1.62
CA LYS A 312 16.38 -7.49 2.18
C LYS A 312 15.61 -6.91 3.38
N VAL A 313 14.31 -7.12 3.40
CA VAL A 313 13.45 -6.64 4.48
C VAL A 313 13.42 -7.63 5.64
N ASN A 314 13.23 -7.10 6.84
CA ASN A 314 12.98 -7.87 8.06
C ASN A 314 11.64 -7.46 8.68
N ARG A 315 11.21 -8.14 9.75
CA ARG A 315 9.92 -7.85 10.43
C ARG A 315 9.74 -6.36 10.80
N THR A 316 10.79 -5.71 11.28
CA THR A 316 10.74 -4.28 11.65
C THR A 316 10.58 -3.39 10.42
N ASP A 317 11.21 -3.75 9.30
CA ASP A 317 11.07 -3.06 8.02
C ASP A 317 9.64 -3.13 7.49
N VAL A 318 9.05 -4.31 7.50
CA VAL A 318 7.65 -4.50 7.06
C VAL A 318 6.70 -3.71 7.96
N GLN A 319 6.90 -3.72 9.28
CA GLN A 319 6.12 -2.90 10.21
C GLN A 319 6.32 -1.39 9.98
N TRP A 320 7.56 -0.95 9.72
CA TRP A 320 7.88 0.44 9.43
C TRP A 320 7.14 0.96 8.20
N MET A 321 7.20 0.20 7.09
CA MET A 321 6.47 0.53 5.86
C MET A 321 4.96 0.53 6.12
N ASN A 322 4.44 -0.50 6.75
CA ASN A 322 3.01 -0.62 7.04
C ASN A 322 2.46 0.56 7.86
N ASN A 323 3.09 0.87 9.00
CA ASN A 323 2.62 1.96 9.84
C ASN A 323 2.73 3.32 9.13
N SER A 324 3.77 3.54 8.32
CA SER A 324 3.85 4.76 7.52
C SER A 324 2.68 4.87 6.53
N LEU A 325 2.36 3.80 5.79
CA LEU A 325 1.25 3.79 4.84
C LEU A 325 -0.11 4.05 5.50
N LEU A 326 -0.38 3.37 6.62
CA LEU A 326 -1.62 3.58 7.38
C LEU A 326 -1.75 5.03 7.87
N GLY A 327 -0.66 5.66 8.27
CA GLY A 327 -0.62 7.07 8.67
C GLY A 327 -1.01 8.04 7.54
N PHE A 328 -0.77 7.68 6.29
CA PHE A 328 -1.19 8.47 5.13
C PHE A 328 -2.57 8.08 4.57
N GLY A 329 -3.30 7.19 5.25
CA GLY A 329 -4.66 6.80 4.85
C GLY A 329 -4.70 5.81 3.68
N VAL A 330 -3.64 5.02 3.49
CA VAL A 330 -3.61 3.97 2.48
C VAL A 330 -4.61 2.87 2.84
N SER A 331 -5.45 2.47 1.89
CA SER A 331 -6.49 1.43 2.02
C SER A 331 -6.20 0.18 1.19
N GLY A 332 -5.26 0.23 0.25
CA GLY A 332 -4.79 -0.90 -0.53
C GLY A 332 -3.27 -1.03 -0.48
N ILE A 333 -2.76 -2.23 -0.22
CA ILE A 333 -1.34 -2.50 -0.05
C ILE A 333 -0.91 -3.67 -0.93
N GLY A 334 -0.04 -3.38 -1.90
CA GLY A 334 0.64 -4.38 -2.71
C GLY A 334 2.03 -4.70 -2.18
N CYS A 335 2.60 -5.84 -2.54
CA CYS A 335 4.00 -6.11 -2.30
C CYS A 335 4.77 -6.41 -3.60
N PHE A 336 5.98 -5.93 -3.67
CA PHE A 336 6.92 -6.15 -4.75
C PHE A 336 8.17 -6.83 -4.18
N THR A 337 8.33 -8.18 -4.37
CA THR A 337 7.55 -9.17 -5.10
C THR A 337 7.07 -10.28 -4.17
N TYR A 338 6.07 -11.09 -4.57
CA TYR A 338 5.67 -12.29 -3.83
C TYR A 338 6.66 -13.42 -4.01
N SER A 339 6.83 -13.90 -5.24
CA SER A 339 7.89 -14.86 -5.58
C SER A 339 9.17 -14.13 -5.98
N THR A 340 10.32 -14.76 -5.71
CA THR A 340 11.59 -14.30 -6.28
C THR A 340 11.53 -14.54 -7.79
N THR A 341 11.84 -13.52 -8.58
CA THR A 341 11.78 -13.59 -10.04
C THR A 341 13.16 -13.44 -10.64
N ASP A 342 13.39 -14.05 -11.81
CA ASP A 342 14.65 -13.96 -12.54
C ASP A 342 14.49 -13.02 -13.74
N TRP A 343 14.33 -11.72 -13.47
CA TRP A 343 14.26 -10.72 -14.54
C TRP A 343 15.64 -10.28 -14.95
N THR A 344 15.86 -10.29 -16.26
CA THR A 344 17.16 -10.05 -16.82
C THR A 344 17.33 -8.69 -17.48
N ASN A 345 16.45 -7.73 -17.23
CA ASN A 345 16.64 -6.34 -17.67
C ASN A 345 17.74 -5.58 -16.90
N GLY A 346 18.73 -6.34 -16.37
CA GLY A 346 19.79 -5.79 -15.53
C GLY A 346 19.44 -5.76 -14.05
N GLU A 347 18.23 -6.15 -13.70
CA GLU A 347 17.76 -6.35 -12.32
C GLU A 347 17.95 -7.82 -11.90
N ILE A 348 18.52 -8.01 -10.72
CA ILE A 348 18.79 -9.34 -10.16
C ILE A 348 18.13 -9.40 -8.79
N PHE A 349 17.18 -10.31 -8.63
CA PHE A 349 16.54 -10.58 -7.35
C PHE A 349 17.31 -11.66 -6.61
N ALA A 350 17.63 -11.42 -5.33
CA ALA A 350 18.31 -12.39 -4.52
C ALA A 350 17.34 -13.53 -4.15
N ASP A 351 17.76 -14.79 -4.32
CA ASP A 351 16.96 -15.93 -3.90
C ASP A 351 16.69 -15.90 -2.39
N GLY A 352 15.42 -16.10 -2.02
CA GLY A 352 14.95 -15.92 -0.64
C GLY A 352 14.90 -14.48 -0.16
N GLY A 353 15.06 -13.51 -1.07
CA GLY A 353 14.89 -12.07 -0.82
C GLY A 353 13.45 -11.58 -0.93
N SER A 354 12.51 -12.45 -1.34
CA SER A 354 11.05 -12.17 -1.46
C SER A 354 10.25 -13.06 -0.48
N LEU A 355 8.91 -13.05 -0.58
CA LEU A 355 8.08 -13.93 0.26
C LEU A 355 8.32 -15.40 -0.04
N LEU A 356 8.59 -15.73 -1.32
CA LEU A 356 8.99 -17.06 -1.74
C LEU A 356 10.36 -17.05 -2.39
N THR A 357 11.05 -18.18 -2.32
CA THR A 357 12.27 -18.49 -3.09
C THR A 357 11.95 -18.69 -4.58
N TYR A 358 12.97 -18.91 -5.42
CA TYR A 358 12.79 -19.36 -6.80
C TYR A 358 12.02 -20.68 -6.91
N ASP A 359 12.18 -21.59 -5.96
CA ASP A 359 11.48 -22.86 -5.91
C ASP A 359 10.12 -22.76 -5.19
N HIS A 360 9.60 -21.53 -5.02
CA HIS A 360 8.34 -21.22 -4.37
C HIS A 360 8.20 -21.75 -2.93
N GLU A 361 9.30 -21.90 -2.22
CA GLU A 361 9.32 -22.20 -0.79
C GLU A 361 9.14 -20.89 0.02
N LYS A 362 8.40 -21.00 1.14
CA LYS A 362 8.18 -19.85 2.04
C LYS A 362 9.49 -19.39 2.69
N THR A 363 9.70 -18.07 2.68
CA THR A 363 10.75 -17.40 3.44
C THR A 363 10.20 -16.82 4.74
N GLU A 364 11.06 -16.29 5.60
CA GLU A 364 10.63 -15.54 6.80
C GLU A 364 9.80 -14.28 6.46
N ILE A 365 10.00 -13.71 5.26
CA ILE A 365 9.26 -12.53 4.80
C ILE A 365 7.78 -12.87 4.58
N TYR A 366 7.47 -14.11 4.17
CA TYR A 366 6.09 -14.60 4.05
C TYR A 366 5.35 -14.46 5.39
N ASP A 367 5.95 -14.91 6.49
CA ASP A 367 5.34 -14.84 7.81
C ASP A 367 5.15 -13.39 8.28
N TYR A 368 6.07 -12.50 7.94
CA TYR A 368 5.96 -11.07 8.28
C TYR A 368 4.77 -10.42 7.56
N TYR A 369 4.58 -10.70 6.27
CA TYR A 369 3.45 -10.17 5.51
C TYR A 369 2.12 -10.81 5.96
N GLN A 370 2.09 -12.10 6.26
CA GLN A 370 0.91 -12.76 6.80
C GLN A 370 0.45 -12.10 8.11
N GLU A 371 1.39 -11.83 9.02
CA GLU A 371 1.10 -11.13 10.28
C GLU A 371 0.53 -9.73 10.04
N ILE A 372 1.13 -8.96 9.13
CA ILE A 372 0.72 -7.58 8.83
C ILE A 372 -0.65 -7.57 8.14
N CYS A 373 -0.90 -8.43 7.16
CA CYS A 373 -2.19 -8.52 6.48
C CYS A 373 -3.32 -8.86 7.46
N ALA A 374 -3.10 -9.86 8.34
CA ALA A 374 -4.08 -10.23 9.35
C ALA A 374 -4.37 -9.07 10.32
N ARG A 375 -3.33 -8.38 10.79
CA ARG A 375 -3.43 -7.23 11.70
C ARG A 375 -4.18 -6.07 11.07
N ASN A 376 -3.85 -5.72 9.84
CA ASN A 376 -4.52 -4.64 9.12
C ASN A 376 -5.99 -4.97 8.88
N GLN A 377 -6.30 -6.23 8.53
CA GLN A 377 -7.68 -6.66 8.29
C GLN A 377 -8.54 -6.57 9.57
N ASP A 378 -7.97 -6.88 10.72
CA ASP A 378 -8.64 -6.70 12.02
C ASP A 378 -8.82 -5.20 12.35
N PHE A 379 -7.82 -4.36 12.06
CA PHE A 379 -7.86 -2.92 12.29
C PHE A 379 -8.66 -2.15 11.23
N ALA A 380 -8.99 -2.76 10.09
CA ALA A 380 -9.73 -2.15 8.98
C ALA A 380 -11.06 -1.54 9.42
N SER A 381 -11.78 -2.25 10.31
CA SER A 381 -13.05 -1.81 10.87
C SER A 381 -12.97 -0.45 11.59
N VAL A 382 -11.80 -0.04 12.01
CA VAL A 382 -11.50 1.24 12.67
C VAL A 382 -10.84 2.22 11.71
N ILE A 383 -9.63 1.90 11.22
CA ILE A 383 -8.76 2.85 10.54
C ILE A 383 -9.33 3.36 9.21
N LEU A 384 -10.03 2.51 8.44
CA LEU A 384 -10.61 2.88 7.16
C LEU A 384 -11.84 3.81 7.26
N ASN A 385 -12.24 4.20 8.48
CA ASN A 385 -13.25 5.23 8.68
C ASN A 385 -12.64 6.62 8.96
N PHE A 386 -11.30 6.72 8.92
CA PHE A 386 -10.58 7.95 9.21
C PHE A 386 -9.85 8.44 7.96
N ASP A 387 -10.24 9.60 7.46
CA ASP A 387 -9.64 10.23 6.28
C ASP A 387 -8.35 10.98 6.66
N TYR A 388 -7.31 10.88 5.85
CA TYR A 388 -6.08 11.65 6.01
C TYR A 388 -6.35 13.16 6.01
N ARG A 389 -5.73 13.90 6.94
CA ARG A 389 -5.87 15.37 7.06
C ARG A 389 -4.56 16.10 6.79
N GLY A 390 -3.46 15.55 7.23
CA GLY A 390 -2.14 16.14 7.08
C GLY A 390 -1.14 15.48 8.01
N CYS A 391 0.13 15.84 7.83
CA CYS A 391 1.21 15.32 8.64
C CYS A 391 2.24 16.38 8.99
N ARG A 392 3.09 16.04 9.95
CA ARG A 392 4.35 16.75 10.26
C ARG A 392 5.42 15.75 10.61
N THR A 393 6.64 16.09 10.24
CA THR A 393 7.84 15.35 10.66
C THR A 393 8.63 16.17 11.66
N TYR A 394 9.26 15.47 12.57
CA TYR A 394 10.11 16.04 13.61
C TYR A 394 11.49 15.41 13.54
N SER A 395 12.54 16.19 13.70
CA SER A 395 13.90 15.69 13.73
C SER A 395 14.76 16.51 14.71
N VAL A 396 15.69 15.84 15.39
CA VAL A 396 16.63 16.51 16.28
C VAL A 396 17.74 17.17 15.45
N SER A 397 18.00 18.45 15.69
CA SER A 397 19.10 19.18 15.06
C SER A 397 20.44 18.51 15.40
N ASN A 398 21.30 18.34 14.38
CA ASN A 398 22.60 17.67 14.52
C ASN A 398 22.52 16.22 15.03
N SER A 399 21.43 15.52 14.71
CA SER A 399 21.30 14.09 15.01
C SER A 399 22.47 13.31 14.37
N PRO A 400 23.10 12.38 15.11
CA PRO A 400 24.07 11.45 14.53
C PRO A 400 23.41 10.35 13.70
N ILE A 401 22.08 10.31 13.67
CA ILE A 401 21.24 9.40 12.89
C ILE A 401 20.83 10.14 11.62
N ASP A 402 20.90 9.48 10.47
CA ASP A 402 20.39 10.04 9.22
C ASP A 402 18.87 10.26 9.31
N VAL A 403 18.44 11.46 9.01
CA VAL A 403 17.03 11.89 9.02
C VAL A 403 16.66 12.57 7.70
N GLY A 404 17.41 12.30 6.62
CA GLY A 404 17.20 12.92 5.30
C GLY A 404 15.80 12.69 4.75
N HIS A 405 15.26 11.50 4.94
CA HIS A 405 13.96 11.05 4.43
C HIS A 405 12.73 11.78 5.02
N VAL A 406 12.89 12.50 6.14
CA VAL A 406 11.79 13.29 6.73
C VAL A 406 11.84 14.78 6.36
N LYS A 407 12.90 15.25 5.70
CA LYS A 407 13.11 16.69 5.42
C LYS A 407 12.29 17.24 4.26
N GLY A 408 11.82 16.37 3.37
CA GLY A 408 11.09 16.79 2.16
C GLY A 408 9.60 17.02 2.36
N VAL A 409 9.06 16.67 3.53
CA VAL A 409 7.65 16.82 3.89
C VAL A 409 7.32 18.29 4.12
N ASP A 410 6.13 18.72 3.66
CA ASP A 410 5.59 20.06 3.92
C ASP A 410 5.03 20.15 5.35
N ASN A 411 5.81 20.67 6.27
CA ASN A 411 5.47 20.74 7.69
C ASN A 411 4.50 21.90 8.03
N THR A 412 3.58 22.27 7.14
CA THR A 412 2.62 23.39 7.35
C THR A 412 1.32 22.97 8.04
N HIS A 413 1.02 21.66 8.12
CA HIS A 413 -0.20 21.18 8.77
C HIS A 413 -0.30 21.58 10.24
N VAL A 414 -1.48 22.08 10.65
CA VAL A 414 -1.79 22.42 12.04
C VAL A 414 -2.74 21.36 12.60
N PHE A 415 -2.28 20.63 13.58
CA PHE A 415 -3.08 19.60 14.23
C PHE A 415 -4.22 20.20 15.05
N LYS A 416 -5.38 19.54 15.04
CA LYS A 416 -6.58 20.01 15.75
C LYS A 416 -6.47 19.92 17.27
N ALA A 417 -5.77 18.89 17.78
CA ALA A 417 -5.73 18.61 19.22
C ALA A 417 -4.32 18.57 19.81
N ILE A 418 -3.28 18.63 18.99
CA ILE A 418 -1.88 18.59 19.43
C ILE A 418 -1.29 20.00 19.38
N SER A 419 -0.84 20.51 20.54
CA SER A 419 -0.21 21.82 20.65
C SER A 419 1.32 21.76 20.49
N ASP A 420 1.97 20.64 20.86
CA ASP A 420 3.40 20.48 20.75
C ASP A 420 3.81 19.01 20.63
N VAL A 421 4.91 18.75 19.91
CA VAL A 421 5.59 17.45 19.84
C VAL A 421 7.07 17.63 19.98
N SER A 422 7.67 16.91 20.90
CA SER A 422 9.12 16.85 21.08
C SER A 422 9.65 15.43 21.06
N ILE A 423 10.86 15.24 20.55
CA ILE A 423 11.56 13.96 20.49
C ILE A 423 12.95 14.09 21.08
N ASP A 424 13.46 13.03 21.71
CA ASP A 424 14.78 13.02 22.32
C ASP A 424 15.92 12.75 21.34
N LYS A 425 15.64 12.03 20.22
CA LYS A 425 16.64 11.70 19.17
C LYS A 425 15.97 11.30 17.84
N GLY A 426 16.76 11.29 16.77
CA GLY A 426 16.36 10.82 15.45
C GLY A 426 15.25 11.63 14.82
N CYS A 427 14.22 10.95 14.34
CA CYS A 427 13.06 11.57 13.68
C CYS A 427 11.75 10.82 13.98
N ALA A 428 10.65 11.55 13.93
CA ALA A 428 9.31 11.04 14.08
C ALA A 428 8.40 11.55 12.97
N LEU A 429 7.39 10.75 12.61
CA LEU A 429 6.26 11.13 11.76
C LEU A 429 5.01 11.19 12.63
N VAL A 430 4.28 12.30 12.54
CA VAL A 430 2.95 12.44 13.14
C VAL A 430 1.96 12.78 12.04
N THR A 431 0.87 12.01 11.96
CA THR A 431 -0.20 12.24 11.00
C THR A 431 -1.53 12.45 11.71
N GLU A 432 -2.42 13.21 11.13
CA GLU A 432 -3.81 13.39 11.57
C GLU A 432 -4.75 12.71 10.59
N LEU A 433 -5.57 11.82 11.11
CA LEU A 433 -6.67 11.15 10.45
C LEU A 433 -7.98 11.61 11.09
N TYR A 434 -9.09 11.64 10.35
CA TYR A 434 -10.33 12.25 10.82
C TYR A 434 -11.56 11.45 10.47
N ASP A 435 -12.32 11.05 11.47
CA ASP A 435 -13.64 10.44 11.31
C ASP A 435 -14.70 11.52 11.12
N THR A 436 -15.26 11.61 9.92
CA THR A 436 -16.27 12.62 9.57
C THR A 436 -17.62 12.41 10.27
N LYS A 437 -17.95 11.17 10.70
CA LYS A 437 -19.20 10.82 11.39
C LYS A 437 -19.16 11.25 12.85
N THR A 438 -18.10 10.86 13.56
CA THR A 438 -17.95 11.21 14.99
C THR A 438 -17.26 12.53 15.23
N ARG A 439 -16.61 13.10 14.19
CA ARG A 439 -15.82 14.34 14.21
C ARG A 439 -14.58 14.24 15.11
N ASN A 440 -14.08 13.06 15.36
CA ASN A 440 -12.89 12.82 16.15
C ASN A 440 -11.66 12.71 15.24
N SER A 441 -10.54 13.26 15.70
CA SER A 441 -9.24 13.06 15.10
C SER A 441 -8.52 11.89 15.76
N MET A 442 -7.89 11.07 14.94
CA MET A 442 -6.91 10.06 15.35
C MET A 442 -5.53 10.54 14.90
N TYR A 443 -4.54 10.42 15.77
CA TYR A 443 -3.17 10.79 15.45
C TYR A 443 -2.30 9.55 15.45
N MET A 444 -1.62 9.26 14.34
CA MET A 444 -0.53 8.29 14.34
C MET A 444 0.76 9.02 14.75
N ILE A 445 1.47 8.46 15.73
CA ILE A 445 2.78 8.93 16.18
C ILE A 445 3.74 7.75 15.99
N MET A 446 4.73 7.91 15.09
CA MET A 446 5.63 6.85 14.65
C MET A 446 7.09 7.25 14.85
N ASN A 447 7.90 6.34 15.40
CA ASN A 447 9.34 6.44 15.31
C ASN A 447 9.78 6.14 13.88
N ALA A 448 10.15 7.19 13.14
CA ALA A 448 10.50 7.12 11.72
C ALA A 448 12.00 6.86 11.47
N ILE A 449 12.79 6.58 12.50
CA ILE A 449 14.21 6.23 12.36
C ILE A 449 14.34 4.98 11.48
N ASP A 450 15.38 4.96 10.62
CA ASP A 450 15.73 3.79 9.83
C ASP A 450 15.92 2.55 10.73
N THR A 451 15.30 1.46 10.39
CA THR A 451 15.31 0.20 11.12
C THR A 451 16.71 -0.46 11.19
N GLN A 452 17.66 -0.02 10.35
CA GLN A 452 19.07 -0.42 10.46
C GLN A 452 19.78 0.17 11.68
N VAL A 453 19.27 1.24 12.26
CA VAL A 453 19.79 1.81 13.50
C VAL A 453 19.52 0.86 14.66
N LYS A 454 20.54 0.48 15.42
CA LYS A 454 20.45 -0.54 16.48
C LYS A 454 20.87 -0.01 17.87
N GLY A 455 20.55 -0.78 18.88
CA GLY A 455 20.90 -0.50 20.27
C GLY A 455 20.18 0.73 20.82
N SER A 456 20.78 1.42 21.80
CA SER A 456 20.19 2.58 22.48
C SER A 456 19.90 3.77 21.57
N LYS A 457 20.51 3.83 20.38
CA LYS A 457 20.25 4.87 19.37
C LYS A 457 18.89 4.68 18.69
N ALA A 458 18.38 3.46 18.67
CA ALA A 458 17.11 3.11 18.04
C ALA A 458 15.88 3.46 18.89
N TYR A 459 16.02 3.46 20.23
CA TYR A 459 14.93 3.80 21.13
C TYR A 459 14.73 5.31 21.17
N GLN A 460 13.51 5.75 20.85
CA GLN A 460 13.14 7.17 20.83
C GLN A 460 12.02 7.40 21.84
N THR A 461 12.15 8.48 22.62
CA THR A 461 11.06 8.99 23.44
C THR A 461 10.42 10.16 22.73
N THR A 462 9.13 10.01 22.41
CA THR A 462 8.29 11.08 21.84
C THR A 462 7.33 11.58 22.92
N THR A 463 7.33 12.89 23.17
CA THR A 463 6.38 13.55 24.05
C THR A 463 5.40 14.38 23.21
N VAL A 464 4.12 14.05 23.30
CA VAL A 464 3.03 14.78 22.62
C VAL A 464 2.24 15.55 23.65
N THR A 465 2.11 16.86 23.47
CA THR A 465 1.30 17.73 24.31
C THR A 465 -0.04 18.02 23.61
N PHE A 466 -1.12 17.67 24.25
CA PHE A 466 -2.47 17.93 23.78
C PHE A 466 -3.02 19.25 24.35
N ASP A 467 -4.03 19.80 23.72
CA ASP A 467 -4.75 20.96 24.24
C ASP A 467 -5.39 20.66 25.59
N ASN A 468 -5.54 21.67 26.43
CA ASN A 468 -5.98 21.57 27.82
C ASN A 468 -7.37 20.94 28.03
N GLN A 469 -8.17 20.84 26.97
CA GLN A 469 -9.49 20.18 27.05
C GLN A 469 -9.39 18.65 27.08
N TYR A 470 -8.26 18.09 26.69
CA TYR A 470 -8.03 16.65 26.67
C TYR A 470 -7.31 16.19 27.93
N SER A 471 -7.82 15.14 28.55
CA SER A 471 -7.27 14.55 29.77
C SER A 471 -6.88 13.09 29.62
N HIS A 472 -7.36 12.43 28.57
CA HIS A 472 -7.11 11.02 28.26
C HIS A 472 -6.89 10.83 26.78
N VAL A 473 -6.27 9.72 26.41
CA VAL A 473 -6.21 9.21 25.04
C VAL A 473 -6.59 7.74 25.00
N LEU A 474 -7.31 7.36 23.97
CA LEU A 474 -7.49 5.96 23.59
C LEU A 474 -6.34 5.60 22.64
N VAL A 475 -5.62 4.52 22.90
CA VAL A 475 -4.37 4.15 22.21
C VAL A 475 -4.51 2.79 21.56
N PHE A 476 -4.21 2.72 20.25
CA PHE A 476 -3.98 1.47 19.50
C PHE A 476 -2.48 1.39 19.19
N LYS A 477 -1.80 0.32 19.62
CA LYS A 477 -0.37 0.15 19.37
C LYS A 477 -0.14 -0.67 18.10
N ASN A 478 0.67 -0.16 17.17
CA ASN A 478 1.07 -0.86 15.92
C ASN A 478 -0.12 -1.42 15.12
N ALA A 479 -1.21 -0.67 15.02
CA ALA A 479 -2.45 -1.09 14.33
C ALA A 479 -3.08 -2.40 14.90
N ILE A 480 -2.89 -2.67 16.19
CA ILE A 480 -3.57 -3.76 16.89
C ILE A 480 -4.91 -3.23 17.41
N ASN A 481 -6.00 -3.90 17.03
CA ASN A 481 -7.38 -3.50 17.40
C ASN A 481 -7.77 -3.90 18.83
N GLU A 482 -6.87 -3.65 19.77
CA GLU A 482 -7.06 -3.83 21.22
C GLU A 482 -6.72 -2.52 21.94
N PRO A 483 -7.62 -1.50 21.91
CA PRO A 483 -7.29 -0.21 22.47
C PRO A 483 -7.28 -0.20 23.99
N TYR A 484 -6.43 0.66 24.55
CA TYR A 484 -6.39 0.94 25.97
C TYR A 484 -6.38 2.45 26.24
N THR A 485 -6.84 2.84 27.43
CA THR A 485 -6.89 4.25 27.83
C THR A 485 -5.64 4.64 28.60
N VAL A 486 -5.12 5.84 28.30
CA VAL A 486 -4.03 6.48 29.05
C VAL A 486 -4.51 7.83 29.56
N GLU A 487 -4.35 8.10 30.85
CA GLU A 487 -4.53 9.43 31.46
C GLU A 487 -3.32 10.32 31.14
N LEU A 488 -3.59 11.53 30.64
CA LEU A 488 -2.54 12.49 30.27
C LEU A 488 -2.04 13.24 31.52
N LYS A 489 -0.77 13.09 31.83
CA LYS A 489 -0.13 13.87 32.90
C LYS A 489 0.27 15.24 32.39
N ASN A 490 -0.34 16.29 32.92
CA ASN A 490 -0.14 17.67 32.44
C ASN A 490 -0.42 17.79 30.93
N HIS A 491 -1.47 17.13 30.43
CA HIS A 491 -1.86 17.06 29.02
C HIS A 491 -0.81 16.42 28.09
N LYS A 492 0.13 15.66 28.63
CA LYS A 492 1.21 15.02 27.88
C LYS A 492 1.07 13.51 27.84
N LEU A 493 1.35 12.97 26.66
CA LEU A 493 1.59 11.54 26.40
C LEU A 493 3.07 11.36 26.10
N GLU A 494 3.74 10.53 26.89
CA GLU A 494 5.13 10.12 26.67
C GLU A 494 5.17 8.69 26.15
N ILE A 495 5.85 8.46 25.03
CA ILE A 495 5.86 7.20 24.31
C ILE A 495 7.30 6.80 24.01
N GLU A 496 7.69 5.60 24.45
CA GLU A 496 8.96 4.98 24.06
C GLU A 496 8.72 4.03 22.89
N GLN A 497 9.48 4.20 21.79
CA GLN A 497 9.29 3.45 20.56
C GLN A 497 10.63 3.02 19.96
N THR A 498 10.65 1.81 19.39
CA THR A 498 11.70 1.36 18.46
C THR A 498 11.37 1.79 17.02
N PRO A 499 12.34 1.77 16.08
CA PRO A 499 12.07 2.14 14.70
C PRO A 499 10.90 1.35 14.11
N GLY A 500 9.98 2.06 13.45
CA GLY A 500 8.79 1.49 12.85
C GLY A 500 7.62 1.24 13.80
N GLU A 501 7.80 1.35 15.12
CA GLU A 501 6.65 1.32 16.03
C GLU A 501 5.82 2.61 15.89
N ALA A 502 4.50 2.44 15.93
CA ALA A 502 3.54 3.53 15.93
C ALA A 502 2.48 3.34 16.99
N VAL A 503 1.95 4.44 17.49
CA VAL A 503 0.68 4.45 18.23
C VAL A 503 -0.32 5.32 17.48
N TYR A 504 -1.58 4.88 17.48
CA TYR A 504 -2.72 5.62 16.96
C TYR A 504 -3.55 6.07 18.15
N VAL A 505 -3.73 7.36 18.33
CA VAL A 505 -4.34 7.91 19.53
C VAL A 505 -5.54 8.80 19.22
N ILE A 506 -6.62 8.63 19.97
CA ILE A 506 -7.81 9.50 19.92
C ILE A 506 -7.91 10.23 21.26
N PRO A 507 -7.67 11.55 21.33
CA PRO A 507 -7.73 12.35 22.55
C PRO A 507 -9.17 12.64 22.96
N TYR A 508 -9.48 12.61 24.27
CA TYR A 508 -10.81 12.89 24.82
C TYR A 508 -10.82 13.46 26.24
#